data_b023ff3dc03d5606cf88121c669ca18f
#
_entry.id   b023ff3dc03d5606cf88121c669ca18f
#
_cell.length_a   1.000
_cell.length_b   1.000
_cell.length_c   1.000
_cell.angle_alpha   90.00
_cell.angle_beta   90.00
_cell.angle_gamma   90.00
#
_symmetry.space_group_name_H-M   'P 1'
#
loop_
_entity.id
_entity.type
_entity.pdbx_description
1 polymer ?
#
loop_
_entity_poly.entity_id
_entity_poly.type
_entity_poly.pdbx_seq_one_letter_code
_entity_poly.pdbx_strand_id
1 'polypeptide(L)'
;MTVIKSSVFHVFEKFPGRAGDIKRLYKESQEFQTVCEDCRQCAEALNHWSHSHKNEAPIRRQEYEQLLQELVDEFWLYLNEEV
;
A
#
# COMPACT_ATOMS: atom_id res chain seq x y z
N MET A 1 -15.20 -3.96 17.34
CA MET A 1 -14.66 -4.77 16.25
C MET A 1 -13.71 -3.94 15.40
N THR A 2 -12.52 -4.43 15.22
CA THR A 2 -11.55 -3.67 14.43
C THR A 2 -11.85 -3.85 12.94
N VAL A 3 -12.19 -2.76 12.31
CA VAL A 3 -12.39 -2.79 10.85
C VAL A 3 -11.02 -2.72 10.21
N ILE A 4 -10.65 -3.77 9.48
CA ILE A 4 -9.44 -3.76 8.69
C ILE A 4 -9.69 -2.86 7.49
N LYS A 5 -8.93 -1.78 7.40
CA LYS A 5 -9.10 -0.84 6.30
C LYS A 5 -8.71 -1.47 4.97
N SER A 6 -9.28 -0.98 3.87
CA SER A 6 -9.00 -1.49 2.54
C SER A 6 -7.52 -1.46 2.19
N SER A 7 -6.76 -0.52 2.76
CA SER A 7 -5.31 -0.45 2.58
C SER A 7 -4.61 -1.74 2.99
N VAL A 8 -5.05 -2.34 4.11
CA VAL A 8 -4.47 -3.58 4.61
C VAL A 8 -4.80 -4.74 3.67
N PHE A 9 -6.02 -4.80 3.20
CA PHE A 9 -6.43 -5.84 2.24
C PHE A 9 -5.63 -5.75 0.94
N HIS A 10 -5.39 -4.54 0.47
CA HIS A 10 -4.61 -4.33 -0.74
C HIS A 10 -3.20 -4.90 -0.60
N VAL A 11 -2.60 -4.70 0.55
CA VAL A 11 -1.25 -5.22 0.83
C VAL A 11 -1.27 -6.73 1.00
N PHE A 12 -2.33 -7.30 1.57
CA PHE A 12 -2.46 -8.76 1.71
C PHE A 12 -2.36 -9.46 0.36
N GLU A 13 -2.89 -8.87 -0.69
CA GLU A 13 -2.83 -9.45 -2.03
C GLU A 13 -1.40 -9.62 -2.52
N LYS A 14 -0.50 -8.74 -2.09
CA LYS A 14 0.92 -8.79 -2.48
C LYS A 14 1.74 -9.70 -1.59
N PHE A 15 1.30 -9.94 -0.35
CA PHE A 15 2.04 -10.73 0.63
C PHE A 15 1.13 -11.75 1.34
N PRO A 16 0.54 -12.69 0.58
CA PRO A 16 -0.49 -13.58 1.15
C PRO A 16 0.00 -14.48 2.28
N GLY A 17 1.28 -14.82 2.31
CA GLY A 17 1.85 -15.68 3.35
C GLY A 17 2.16 -14.94 4.66
N ARG A 18 1.96 -13.64 4.71
CA ARG A 18 2.34 -12.80 5.85
C ARG A 18 1.16 -12.08 6.49
N ALA A 19 -0.06 -12.55 6.26
CA ALA A 19 -1.27 -11.88 6.74
C ALA A 19 -1.28 -11.70 8.26
N GLY A 20 -0.84 -12.68 9.03
CA GLY A 20 -0.79 -12.59 10.49
C GLY A 20 0.17 -11.52 10.98
N ASP A 21 1.35 -11.45 10.39
CA ASP A 21 2.36 -10.45 10.73
C ASP A 21 1.88 -9.05 10.38
N ILE A 22 1.23 -8.91 9.23
CA ILE A 22 0.69 -7.63 8.78
C ILE A 22 -0.37 -7.12 9.76
N LYS A 23 -1.28 -7.98 10.19
CA LYS A 23 -2.32 -7.60 11.15
C LYS A 23 -1.72 -7.17 12.48
N ARG A 24 -0.72 -7.90 12.95
CA ARG A 24 -0.05 -7.57 14.21
C ARG A 24 0.65 -6.23 14.12
N LEU A 25 1.44 -6.00 13.09
CA LEU A 25 2.15 -4.74 12.88
C LEU A 25 1.19 -3.57 12.74
N TYR A 26 0.08 -3.77 12.05
CA TYR A 26 -0.93 -2.72 11.89
C TYR A 26 -1.49 -2.28 13.23
N LYS A 27 -1.66 -3.21 14.17
CA LYS A 27 -2.16 -2.88 15.51
C LYS A 27 -1.10 -2.22 16.37
N GLU A 28 0.16 -2.64 16.24
CA GLU A 28 1.23 -2.26 17.16
C GLU A 28 2.05 -1.04 16.70
N SER A 29 2.10 -0.77 15.41
CA SER A 29 2.96 0.28 14.87
C SER A 29 2.16 1.32 14.10
N GLN A 30 2.17 2.55 14.61
CA GLN A 30 1.54 3.66 13.90
C GLN A 30 2.28 4.00 12.62
N GLU A 31 3.59 3.86 12.61
CA GLU A 31 4.38 4.07 11.40
C GLU A 31 3.99 3.10 10.30
N PHE A 32 3.77 1.84 10.67
CA PHE A 32 3.32 0.84 9.72
C PHE A 32 1.93 1.15 9.20
N GLN A 33 1.03 1.63 10.07
CA GLN A 33 -0.31 2.08 9.65
C GLN A 33 -0.21 3.19 8.61
N THR A 34 0.70 4.12 8.80
CA THR A 34 0.92 5.23 7.85
C THR A 34 1.38 4.70 6.50
N VAL A 35 2.31 3.75 6.48
CA VAL A 35 2.76 3.14 5.23
C VAL A 35 1.61 2.44 4.51
N CYS A 36 0.79 1.69 5.26
CA CYS A 36 -0.38 1.02 4.69
C CYS A 36 -1.37 2.02 4.09
N GLU A 37 -1.63 3.12 4.79
CA GLU A 37 -2.55 4.14 4.32
C GLU A 37 -2.01 4.83 3.07
N ASP A 38 -0.72 5.11 3.03
CA ASP A 38 -0.08 5.70 1.87
C ASP A 38 -0.17 4.76 0.66
N CYS A 39 0.02 3.47 0.87
CA CYS A 39 -0.14 2.47 -0.19
C CYS A 39 -1.57 2.49 -0.74
N ARG A 40 -2.56 2.57 0.15
CA ARG A 40 -3.96 2.61 -0.27
C ARG A 40 -4.26 3.85 -1.12
N GLN A 41 -3.83 5.01 -0.64
CA GLN A 41 -4.05 6.27 -1.36
C GLN A 41 -3.36 6.26 -2.72
N CYS A 42 -2.14 5.75 -2.77
CA CYS A 42 -1.38 5.65 -4.00
C CYS A 42 -2.06 4.71 -5.00
N ALA A 43 -2.55 3.56 -4.50
CA ALA A 43 -3.25 2.60 -5.34
C ALA A 43 -4.56 3.17 -5.90
N GLU A 44 -5.29 3.94 -5.09
CA GLU A 44 -6.52 4.61 -5.55
C GLU A 44 -6.21 5.66 -6.62
N ALA A 45 -5.16 6.45 -6.42
CA ALA A 45 -4.74 7.44 -7.40
C ALA A 45 -4.31 6.78 -8.71
N LEU A 46 -3.56 5.69 -8.60
CA LEU A 46 -3.12 4.93 -9.78
C LEU A 46 -4.33 4.39 -10.55
N ASN A 47 -5.31 3.85 -9.83
CA ASN A 47 -6.54 3.36 -10.45
C ASN A 47 -7.29 4.50 -11.19
N HIS A 48 -7.37 5.66 -10.54
CA HIS A 48 -8.00 6.84 -11.15
C HIS A 48 -7.32 7.20 -12.48
N TRP A 49 -5.99 7.32 -12.47
CA TRP A 49 -5.26 7.72 -13.67
C TRP A 49 -5.24 6.64 -14.75
N SER A 50 -5.35 5.38 -14.36
CA SER A 50 -5.44 4.26 -15.31
C SER A 50 -6.74 4.30 -16.11
N HIS A 51 -7.78 4.91 -15.57
CA HIS A 51 -9.08 5.04 -16.23
C HIS A 51 -9.31 6.44 -16.81
N SER A 52 -8.34 7.33 -16.70
CA SER A 52 -8.46 8.70 -17.19
C SER A 52 -8.07 8.80 -18.66
N HIS A 53 -8.77 9.65 -19.40
CA HIS A 53 -8.47 9.95 -20.80
C HIS A 53 -7.75 11.29 -20.98
N LYS A 54 -7.35 11.92 -19.87
CA LYS A 54 -6.63 13.19 -19.93
C LYS A 54 -5.22 13.00 -20.49
N ASN A 55 -4.69 14.04 -21.15
CA ASN A 55 -3.38 13.99 -21.77
C ASN A 55 -2.26 13.71 -20.77
N GLU A 56 -2.43 14.13 -19.52
CA GLU A 56 -1.44 13.96 -18.46
C GLU A 56 -1.51 12.58 -17.80
N ALA A 57 -2.53 11.77 -18.09
CA ALA A 57 -2.75 10.50 -17.41
C ALA A 57 -1.57 9.52 -17.51
N PRO A 58 -0.92 9.34 -18.67
CA PRO A 58 0.22 8.41 -18.75
C PRO A 58 1.38 8.81 -17.83
N ILE A 59 1.66 10.11 -17.73
CA ILE A 59 2.73 10.62 -16.88
C ILE A 59 2.38 10.43 -15.41
N ARG A 60 1.14 10.77 -15.03
CA ARG A 60 0.68 10.61 -13.66
C ARG A 60 0.66 9.15 -13.23
N ARG A 61 0.20 8.27 -14.12
CA ARG A 61 0.19 6.84 -13.84
C ARG A 61 1.60 6.33 -13.54
N GLN A 62 2.57 6.74 -14.36
CA GLN A 62 3.95 6.32 -14.16
C GLN A 62 4.51 6.82 -12.82
N GLU A 63 4.22 8.07 -12.47
CA GLU A 63 4.65 8.63 -11.19
C GLU A 63 4.09 7.84 -10.00
N TYR A 64 2.81 7.48 -10.06
CA TYR A 64 2.17 6.73 -8.98
C TYR A 64 2.61 5.27 -8.94
N GLU A 65 2.91 4.66 -10.09
CA GLU A 65 3.48 3.31 -10.13
C GLU A 65 4.82 3.27 -9.41
N GLN A 66 5.66 4.25 -9.66
CA GLN A 66 6.96 4.35 -9.02
C GLN A 66 6.82 4.59 -7.52
N LEU A 67 5.95 5.51 -7.13
CA LEU A 67 5.70 5.80 -5.72
C LEU A 67 5.16 4.57 -4.99
N LEU A 68 4.23 3.85 -5.61
CA LEU A 68 3.67 2.64 -5.00
C LEU A 68 4.76 1.59 -4.79
N GLN A 69 5.68 1.43 -5.75
CA GLN A 69 6.78 0.49 -5.60
C GLN A 69 7.67 0.87 -4.41
N GLU A 70 7.97 2.15 -4.25
CA GLU A 70 8.75 2.62 -3.11
C GLU A 70 8.05 2.34 -1.78
N LEU A 71 6.74 2.55 -1.74
CA LEU A 71 5.96 2.29 -0.54
C LEU A 71 5.88 0.79 -0.22
N VAL A 72 5.77 -0.04 -1.24
CA VAL A 72 5.78 -1.51 -1.05
C VAL A 72 7.14 -1.96 -0.54
N ASP A 73 8.23 -1.38 -1.03
CA ASP A 73 9.58 -1.70 -0.54
C ASP A 73 9.73 -1.32 0.92
N GLU A 74 9.21 -0.15 1.32
CA GLU A 74 9.22 0.30 2.71
C GLU A 74 8.39 -0.64 3.58
N PHE A 75 7.22 -1.02 3.11
CA PHE A 75 6.36 -1.98 3.79
C PHE A 75 7.09 -3.30 4.02
N TRP A 76 7.81 -3.79 3.02
CA TRP A 76 8.58 -5.03 3.12
C TRP A 76 9.67 -4.93 4.17
N LEU A 77 10.32 -3.77 4.28
CA LEU A 77 11.36 -3.57 5.31
C LEU A 77 10.78 -3.68 6.71
N TYR A 78 9.61 -3.09 6.96
CA TYR A 78 8.94 -3.22 8.27
C TYR A 78 8.64 -4.68 8.59
N LEU A 79 8.14 -5.44 7.63
CA LEU A 79 7.85 -6.86 7.84
C LEU A 79 9.10 -7.65 8.18
N ASN A 80 10.20 -7.39 7.51
CA ASN A 80 11.44 -8.14 7.73
C ASN A 80 12.09 -7.80 9.07
N GLU A 81 11.95 -6.59 9.54
CA GLU A 81 12.52 -6.18 10.82
C GLU A 81 11.82 -6.84 12.01
N GLU A 82 10.55 -7.20 11.86
CA GLU A 82 9.75 -7.79 12.93
C GLU A 82 9.89 -9.31 13.05
N VAL A 83 10.58 -9.93 12.11
CA VAL A 83 10.72 -11.40 12.09
C VAL A 83 11.99 -11.86 12.75
#